data_a05cf0b4b56d42819764422ca7d1d142
#
_entry.id   a05cf0b4b56d42819764422ca7d1d142
#
_cell.length_a   1.000
_cell.length_b   1.000
_cell.length_c   1.000
_cell.angle_alpha   90.00
_cell.angle_beta   90.00
_cell.angle_gamma   90.00
#
_symmetry.space_group_name_H-M   'P 1'
#
loop_
_entity.id
_entity.type
_entity.pdbx_description
1 polymer ?
#
loop_
_entity_poly.entity_id
_entity_poly.type
_entity_poly.pdbx_seq_one_letter_code
_entity_poly.pdbx_strand_id
1 'polypeptide(L)'
;MSLTPQIRIPATYMRGGTSKGVFFRLEDLPFAAQLPGAARDALLMRVIGSPDPYGKHTDGMGGATSSTSKIVILSKSAQPGHDVDYLYGQVPLNDSFIDWSGNCGNLSSAVGPFAITNGLIDPARVPHDGICTVRIWQANINKTIIAHVQVANGQVQETGEFELDGVTFPSAEIQLEFLDPADEGDGEGGGAMFPTGNLVDVLEVPGVGNFKATMINAGVPTIFVDASALGYDGTELQGAINEDRAALAKLEAIRAN
;
A
#
# COMPACT_ATOMS: atom_id res chain seq x y z
N MET A 1 -32.69 -11.85 19.07
CA MET A 1 -31.64 -11.32 18.20
C MET A 1 -32.20 -11.26 16.79
N SER A 2 -32.17 -10.11 16.13
CA SER A 2 -32.53 -10.02 14.71
C SER A 2 -31.41 -10.69 13.89
N LEU A 3 -31.76 -11.69 13.10
CA LEU A 3 -30.81 -12.33 12.18
C LEU A 3 -30.56 -11.38 11.01
N THR A 4 -29.30 -10.99 10.80
CA THR A 4 -28.91 -10.19 9.63
C THR A 4 -28.77 -11.12 8.43
N PRO A 5 -29.43 -10.84 7.30
CA PRO A 5 -29.28 -11.66 6.09
C PRO A 5 -27.86 -11.55 5.54
N GLN A 6 -27.45 -12.55 4.74
CA GLN A 6 -26.18 -12.51 4.02
C GLN A 6 -26.14 -11.31 3.07
N ILE A 7 -25.03 -10.57 3.10
CA ILE A 7 -24.75 -9.49 2.17
C ILE A 7 -23.70 -9.98 1.16
N ARG A 8 -23.97 -9.78 -0.13
CA ARG A 8 -23.01 -10.07 -1.22
C ARG A 8 -22.42 -8.74 -1.71
N ILE A 9 -21.11 -8.65 -1.72
CA ILE A 9 -20.38 -7.45 -2.13
C ILE A 9 -19.46 -7.85 -3.27
N PRO A 10 -19.57 -7.24 -4.47
CA PRO A 10 -18.60 -7.45 -5.54
C PRO A 10 -17.20 -7.04 -5.08
N ALA A 11 -16.23 -7.89 -5.30
CA ALA A 11 -14.84 -7.63 -4.94
C ALA A 11 -13.90 -8.39 -5.88
N THR A 12 -12.68 -7.86 -6.03
CA THR A 12 -11.62 -8.54 -6.78
C THR A 12 -10.44 -8.77 -5.85
N TYR A 13 -9.97 -10.02 -5.77
CA TYR A 13 -8.74 -10.33 -5.04
C TYR A 13 -7.57 -10.25 -6.01
N MET A 14 -6.71 -9.25 -5.83
CA MET A 14 -5.65 -8.93 -6.78
C MET A 14 -4.28 -8.89 -6.11
N ARG A 15 -3.26 -9.21 -6.90
CA ARG A 15 -1.87 -8.94 -6.63
C ARG A 15 -1.48 -7.59 -7.23
N GLY A 16 -0.68 -6.82 -6.50
CA GLY A 16 0.06 -5.68 -7.03
C GLY A 16 1.48 -5.73 -6.47
N GLY A 17 2.50 -5.73 -7.34
CA GLY A 17 3.87 -6.01 -6.92
C GLY A 17 3.95 -7.31 -6.12
N THR A 18 4.59 -7.29 -4.97
CA THR A 18 4.69 -8.42 -4.03
C THR A 18 3.60 -8.45 -2.96
N SER A 19 2.56 -7.63 -3.09
CA SER A 19 1.43 -7.58 -2.16
C SER A 19 0.14 -8.11 -2.78
N LYS A 20 -0.81 -8.54 -1.94
CA LYS A 20 -2.18 -8.88 -2.32
C LYS A 20 -3.19 -8.15 -1.46
N GLY A 21 -4.33 -7.82 -2.04
CA GLY A 21 -5.44 -7.20 -1.33
C GLY A 21 -6.78 -7.45 -1.97
N VAL A 22 -7.83 -7.11 -1.24
CA VAL A 22 -9.21 -7.15 -1.72
C VAL A 22 -9.58 -5.76 -2.21
N PHE A 23 -9.97 -5.66 -3.47
CA PHE A 23 -10.29 -4.42 -4.16
C PHE A 23 -11.81 -4.28 -4.29
N PHE A 24 -12.32 -3.11 -3.98
CA PHE A 24 -13.73 -2.76 -4.08
C PHE A 24 -13.91 -1.46 -4.88
N ARG A 25 -15.02 -1.37 -5.61
CA ARG A 25 -15.54 -0.05 -5.97
C ARG A 25 -16.30 0.49 -4.77
N LEU A 26 -16.14 1.77 -4.47
CA LEU A 26 -16.80 2.43 -3.34
C LEU A 26 -18.35 2.28 -3.42
N GLU A 27 -18.90 2.39 -4.63
CA GLU A 27 -20.34 2.28 -4.87
C GLU A 27 -20.93 0.89 -4.64
N ASP A 28 -20.10 -0.17 -4.68
CA ASP A 28 -20.52 -1.55 -4.43
C ASP A 28 -20.58 -1.88 -2.92
N LEU A 29 -19.99 -1.05 -2.08
CA LEU A 29 -20.07 -1.23 -0.63
C LEU A 29 -21.48 -0.89 -0.11
N PRO A 30 -21.97 -1.58 0.94
CA PRO A 30 -23.17 -1.16 1.64
C PRO A 30 -23.09 0.32 2.04
N PHE A 31 -24.21 1.05 1.95
CA PHE A 31 -24.23 2.50 2.15
C PHE A 31 -23.53 2.97 3.44
N ALA A 32 -23.72 2.26 4.56
CA ALA A 32 -23.04 2.58 5.82
C ALA A 32 -21.50 2.42 5.77
N ALA A 33 -20.99 1.62 4.84
CA ALA A 33 -19.56 1.38 4.65
C ALA A 33 -18.93 2.26 3.55
N GLN A 34 -19.73 3.00 2.79
CA GLN A 34 -19.23 3.98 1.82
C GLN A 34 -18.61 5.20 2.51
N LEU A 35 -19.05 5.51 3.73
CA LEU A 35 -18.52 6.61 4.52
C LEU A 35 -17.39 6.12 5.46
N PRO A 36 -16.36 6.96 5.72
CA PRO A 36 -15.34 6.64 6.73
C PRO A 36 -15.96 6.41 8.10
N GLY A 37 -15.42 5.46 8.86
CA GLY A 37 -15.81 5.21 10.25
C GLY A 37 -16.03 3.74 10.58
N ALA A 38 -16.53 3.49 11.78
CA ALA A 38 -16.60 2.16 12.39
C ALA A 38 -17.36 1.12 11.56
N ALA A 39 -18.39 1.53 10.81
CA ALA A 39 -19.17 0.60 9.97
C ALA A 39 -18.36 0.08 8.79
N ARG A 40 -17.56 0.96 8.14
CA ARG A 40 -16.61 0.57 7.09
C ARG A 40 -15.55 -0.35 7.65
N ASP A 41 -14.91 0.04 8.75
CA ASP A 41 -13.80 -0.71 9.33
C ASP A 41 -14.24 -2.11 9.79
N ALA A 42 -15.38 -2.20 10.47
CA ALA A 42 -15.92 -3.48 10.91
C ALA A 42 -16.22 -4.44 9.74
N LEU A 43 -16.81 -3.91 8.65
CA LEU A 43 -17.07 -4.69 7.44
C LEU A 43 -15.78 -5.21 6.81
N LEU A 44 -14.79 -4.33 6.64
CA LEU A 44 -13.55 -4.64 5.93
C LEU A 44 -12.64 -5.54 6.76
N MET A 45 -12.57 -5.35 8.08
CA MET A 45 -11.90 -6.29 8.97
C MET A 45 -12.53 -7.69 8.88
N ARG A 46 -13.86 -7.76 8.83
CA ARG A 46 -14.57 -9.04 8.65
C ARG A 46 -14.25 -9.70 7.30
N VAL A 47 -14.11 -8.91 6.24
CA VAL A 47 -13.69 -9.43 4.91
C VAL A 47 -12.29 -10.02 4.96
N ILE A 48 -11.36 -9.37 5.63
CA ILE A 48 -9.98 -9.88 5.77
C ILE A 48 -9.91 -11.06 6.75
N GLY A 49 -10.79 -11.11 7.74
CA GLY A 49 -10.77 -12.10 8.81
C GLY A 49 -9.85 -11.68 9.96
N SER A 50 -9.77 -10.38 10.24
CA SER A 50 -8.96 -9.81 11.32
C SER A 50 -9.85 -9.16 12.39
N PRO A 51 -9.44 -9.16 13.67
CA PRO A 51 -8.25 -9.84 14.22
C PRO A 51 -8.42 -11.36 14.28
N ASP A 52 -7.34 -12.08 13.97
CA ASP A 52 -7.35 -13.54 14.02
C ASP A 52 -6.31 -14.07 15.02
N PRO A 53 -6.73 -14.57 16.19
CA PRO A 53 -5.80 -15.08 17.19
C PRO A 53 -5.06 -16.35 16.75
N TYR A 54 -5.50 -17.00 15.68
CA TYR A 54 -4.84 -18.19 15.12
C TYR A 54 -3.83 -17.86 14.02
N GLY A 55 -3.77 -16.60 13.55
CA GLY A 55 -2.84 -16.15 12.53
C GLY A 55 -2.99 -16.86 11.17
N LYS A 56 -4.20 -17.25 10.80
CA LYS A 56 -4.52 -18.01 9.56
C LYS A 56 -5.42 -17.26 8.61
N HIS A 57 -6.20 -16.30 9.10
CA HIS A 57 -7.28 -15.64 8.37
C HIS A 57 -8.25 -16.62 7.66
N THR A 58 -8.46 -17.79 8.27
CA THR A 58 -9.33 -18.85 7.72
C THR A 58 -10.76 -18.36 7.49
N ASP A 59 -11.22 -17.42 8.31
CA ASP A 59 -12.56 -16.85 8.26
C ASP A 59 -12.61 -15.53 7.44
N GLY A 60 -11.73 -15.37 6.47
CA GLY A 60 -11.67 -14.18 5.64
C GLY A 60 -10.80 -14.36 4.39
N MET A 61 -10.57 -13.26 3.70
CA MET A 61 -9.78 -13.22 2.45
C MET A 61 -8.33 -12.79 2.67
N GLY A 62 -7.91 -12.50 3.89
CA GLY A 62 -6.54 -12.18 4.22
C GLY A 62 -5.61 -13.38 4.08
N GLY A 63 -4.32 -13.12 3.86
CA GLY A 63 -3.29 -14.16 3.72
C GLY A 63 -2.41 -14.32 4.96
N ALA A 64 -2.84 -13.82 6.12
CA ALA A 64 -2.14 -13.92 7.40
C ALA A 64 -0.71 -13.32 7.42
N THR A 65 -0.43 -12.37 6.54
CA THR A 65 0.79 -11.54 6.58
C THR A 65 0.43 -10.08 6.28
N SER A 66 1.30 -9.15 6.65
CA SER A 66 1.10 -7.73 6.36
C SER A 66 1.05 -7.43 4.86
N SER A 67 1.78 -8.19 4.04
CA SER A 67 1.78 -8.04 2.58
C SER A 67 0.53 -8.58 1.90
N THR A 68 -0.26 -9.41 2.58
CA THR A 68 -1.43 -10.11 1.99
C THR A 68 -2.75 -9.82 2.70
N SER A 69 -2.76 -8.88 3.66
CA SER A 69 -3.95 -8.51 4.46
C SER A 69 -4.28 -7.03 4.26
N LYS A 70 -4.69 -6.69 3.04
CA LYS A 70 -4.83 -5.30 2.57
C LYS A 70 -6.18 -5.09 1.90
N ILE A 71 -6.67 -3.86 2.02
CA ILE A 71 -7.91 -3.39 1.41
C ILE A 71 -7.60 -2.24 0.46
N VAL A 72 -8.30 -2.22 -0.66
CA VAL A 72 -8.30 -1.12 -1.61
C VAL A 72 -9.74 -0.75 -1.95
N ILE A 73 -10.05 0.54 -1.85
CA ILE A 73 -11.34 1.09 -2.27
C ILE A 73 -11.06 2.10 -3.38
N LEU A 74 -11.76 1.95 -4.50
CA LEU A 74 -11.64 2.82 -5.67
C LEU A 74 -12.97 3.46 -6.03
N SER A 75 -12.91 4.71 -6.47
CA SER A 75 -14.02 5.42 -7.07
C SER A 75 -13.54 6.28 -8.23
N LYS A 76 -14.44 6.76 -9.09
CA LYS A 76 -14.10 7.83 -10.02
C LYS A 76 -13.64 9.04 -9.22
N SER A 77 -12.57 9.70 -9.68
CA SER A 77 -12.01 10.82 -8.95
C SER A 77 -12.88 12.07 -9.09
N ALA A 78 -13.05 12.76 -7.96
CA ALA A 78 -13.56 14.13 -7.94
C ALA A 78 -12.44 15.18 -8.05
N GLN A 79 -11.18 14.76 -7.97
CA GLN A 79 -10.02 15.64 -8.08
C GLN A 79 -9.75 15.99 -9.55
N PRO A 80 -9.60 17.28 -9.89
CA PRO A 80 -9.31 17.69 -11.26
C PRO A 80 -8.06 17.00 -11.83
N GLY A 81 -8.17 16.50 -13.05
CA GLY A 81 -7.05 15.87 -13.74
C GLY A 81 -6.71 14.46 -13.27
N HIS A 82 -7.54 13.83 -12.42
CA HIS A 82 -7.38 12.46 -12.00
C HIS A 82 -8.54 11.59 -12.49
N ASP A 83 -8.28 10.32 -12.69
CA ASP A 83 -9.24 9.33 -13.17
C ASP A 83 -9.95 8.65 -12.01
N VAL A 84 -9.18 8.23 -11.00
CA VAL A 84 -9.68 7.47 -9.87
C VAL A 84 -9.09 7.97 -8.56
N ASP A 85 -9.90 7.90 -7.51
CA ASP A 85 -9.44 8.00 -6.13
C ASP A 85 -9.08 6.59 -5.65
N TYR A 86 -7.91 6.47 -5.05
CA TYR A 86 -7.38 5.24 -4.48
C TYR A 86 -7.23 5.41 -2.98
N LEU A 87 -8.04 4.69 -2.21
CA LEU A 87 -7.96 4.61 -0.76
C LEU A 87 -7.41 3.25 -0.34
N TYR A 88 -6.30 3.26 0.38
CA TYR A 88 -5.60 2.07 0.86
C TYR A 88 -5.83 1.86 2.35
N GLY A 89 -6.09 0.63 2.77
CA GLY A 89 -6.17 0.22 4.17
C GLY A 89 -5.26 -0.96 4.49
N GLN A 90 -4.36 -0.78 5.46
CA GLN A 90 -3.59 -1.87 6.04
C GLN A 90 -4.38 -2.48 7.19
N VAL A 91 -4.64 -3.77 7.11
CA VAL A 91 -5.34 -4.50 8.18
C VAL A 91 -4.34 -5.30 8.99
N PRO A 92 -4.10 -4.96 10.27
CA PRO A 92 -3.25 -5.74 11.16
C PRO A 92 -3.82 -7.14 11.39
N LEU A 93 -2.96 -8.12 11.68
CA LEU A 93 -3.38 -9.50 11.91
C LEU A 93 -4.09 -9.68 13.27
N ASN A 94 -3.60 -8.98 14.29
CA ASN A 94 -3.98 -9.23 15.69
C ASN A 94 -4.73 -8.05 16.33
N ASP A 95 -4.88 -6.93 15.61
CA ASP A 95 -5.47 -5.71 16.15
C ASP A 95 -6.80 -5.38 15.47
N SER A 96 -7.67 -4.67 16.22
CA SER A 96 -9.04 -4.34 15.79
C SER A 96 -9.15 -2.93 15.22
N PHE A 97 -8.31 -2.59 14.25
CA PHE A 97 -8.39 -1.34 13.51
C PHE A 97 -7.89 -1.52 12.06
N ILE A 98 -8.14 -0.56 11.21
CA ILE A 98 -7.52 -0.46 9.89
C ILE A 98 -6.67 0.81 9.86
N ASP A 99 -5.41 0.66 9.48
CA ASP A 99 -4.53 1.80 9.29
C ASP A 99 -4.76 2.42 7.90
N TRP A 100 -5.28 3.62 7.90
CA TRP A 100 -5.55 4.44 6.71
C TRP A 100 -4.50 5.53 6.49
N SER A 101 -3.42 5.58 7.28
CA SER A 101 -2.47 6.70 7.26
C SER A 101 -1.47 6.67 6.11
N GLY A 102 -1.27 5.52 5.49
CA GLY A 102 -0.19 5.31 4.51
C GLY A 102 -0.66 4.96 3.10
N ASN A 103 0.32 4.79 2.22
CA ASN A 103 0.15 4.24 0.87
C ASN A 103 0.83 2.87 0.76
N CYS A 104 0.38 2.05 -0.18
CA CYS A 104 1.04 0.82 -0.56
C CYS A 104 1.55 0.92 -2.00
N GLY A 105 2.84 1.20 -2.18
CA GLY A 105 3.46 1.27 -3.49
C GLY A 105 3.24 0.02 -4.34
N ASN A 106 3.34 -1.16 -3.73
CA ASN A 106 3.07 -2.43 -4.41
C ASN A 106 1.64 -2.52 -4.96
N LEU A 107 0.61 -2.28 -4.13
CA LEU A 107 -0.78 -2.35 -4.59
C LEU A 107 -1.15 -1.23 -5.57
N SER A 108 -0.40 -0.13 -5.59
CA SER A 108 -0.63 0.93 -6.59
C SER A 108 -0.54 0.41 -8.03
N SER A 109 0.28 -0.63 -8.29
CA SER A 109 0.37 -1.25 -9.62
C SER A 109 -0.90 -1.98 -10.05
N ALA A 110 -1.75 -2.41 -9.12
CA ALA A 110 -3.01 -3.06 -9.42
C ALA A 110 -4.19 -2.07 -9.61
N VAL A 111 -4.00 -0.80 -9.22
CA VAL A 111 -5.06 0.22 -9.27
C VAL A 111 -5.49 0.53 -10.70
N GLY A 112 -4.53 0.77 -11.60
CA GLY A 112 -4.81 1.02 -13.02
C GLY A 112 -5.54 -0.13 -13.70
N PRO A 113 -5.02 -1.37 -13.63
CA PRO A 113 -5.71 -2.57 -14.13
C PRO A 113 -7.13 -2.73 -13.60
N PHE A 114 -7.32 -2.60 -12.29
CA PHE A 114 -8.65 -2.67 -11.69
C PHE A 114 -9.59 -1.58 -12.23
N ALA A 115 -9.10 -0.35 -12.33
CA ALA A 115 -9.89 0.78 -12.79
C ALA A 115 -10.37 0.61 -14.24
N ILE A 116 -9.50 0.13 -15.13
CA ILE A 116 -9.84 -0.17 -16.53
C ILE A 116 -10.88 -1.29 -16.59
N THR A 117 -10.59 -2.42 -15.94
CA THR A 117 -11.44 -3.61 -15.99
C THR A 117 -12.83 -3.38 -15.39
N ASN A 118 -12.94 -2.52 -14.39
CA ASN A 118 -14.21 -2.23 -13.70
C ASN A 118 -14.91 -0.96 -14.20
N GLY A 119 -14.50 -0.41 -15.35
CA GLY A 119 -15.20 0.70 -16.00
C GLY A 119 -15.10 2.04 -15.27
N LEU A 120 -14.07 2.23 -14.44
CA LEU A 120 -13.81 3.51 -13.79
C LEU A 120 -13.12 4.50 -14.74
N ILE A 121 -12.48 3.99 -15.80
CA ILE A 121 -11.88 4.78 -16.88
C ILE A 121 -12.90 4.94 -18.03
N ASP A 122 -12.92 6.12 -18.65
CA ASP A 122 -13.71 6.32 -19.87
C ASP A 122 -13.26 5.30 -20.95
N PRO A 123 -14.17 4.47 -21.47
CA PRO A 123 -13.84 3.49 -22.49
C PRO A 123 -13.14 4.08 -23.74
N ALA A 124 -13.45 5.34 -24.09
CA ALA A 124 -12.83 6.02 -25.22
C ALA A 124 -11.34 6.30 -25.00
N ARG A 125 -10.85 6.27 -23.79
CA ARG A 125 -9.44 6.44 -23.42
C ARG A 125 -8.66 5.13 -23.37
N VAL A 126 -9.34 3.99 -23.36
CA VAL A 126 -8.70 2.67 -23.35
C VAL A 126 -8.34 2.31 -24.78
N PRO A 127 -7.06 2.22 -25.15
CA PRO A 127 -6.67 1.86 -26.50
C PRO A 127 -7.04 0.41 -26.82
N HIS A 128 -7.18 0.07 -28.10
CA HIS A 128 -7.31 -1.33 -28.51
C HIS A 128 -6.04 -2.11 -28.15
N ASP A 129 -4.88 -1.55 -28.47
CA ASP A 129 -3.56 -2.09 -28.15
C ASP A 129 -2.62 -0.96 -27.72
N GLY A 130 -1.72 -1.22 -26.76
CA GLY A 130 -0.73 -0.26 -26.28
C GLY A 130 -0.90 0.10 -24.80
N ILE A 131 -0.53 1.33 -24.46
CA ILE A 131 -0.51 1.79 -23.06
C ILE A 131 -1.74 2.66 -22.75
N CYS A 132 -2.47 2.28 -21.73
CA CYS A 132 -3.48 3.13 -21.09
C CYS A 132 -2.87 3.80 -19.87
N THR A 133 -2.76 5.12 -19.90
CA THR A 133 -2.28 5.91 -18.76
C THR A 133 -3.44 6.24 -17.83
N VAL A 134 -3.30 5.86 -16.57
CA VAL A 134 -4.28 6.12 -15.50
C VAL A 134 -3.68 7.07 -14.47
N ARG A 135 -4.33 8.22 -14.26
CA ARG A 135 -3.95 9.18 -13.23
C ARG A 135 -4.73 8.90 -11.95
N ILE A 136 -4.01 8.54 -10.92
CA ILE A 136 -4.55 8.07 -9.64
C ILE A 136 -4.36 9.16 -8.59
N TRP A 137 -5.43 9.56 -7.92
CA TRP A 137 -5.34 10.32 -6.67
C TRP A 137 -5.23 9.36 -5.50
N GLN A 138 -4.06 9.32 -4.88
CA GLN A 138 -3.85 8.53 -3.68
C GLN A 138 -4.39 9.30 -2.46
N ALA A 139 -5.60 8.93 -2.01
CA ALA A 139 -6.41 9.71 -1.09
C ALA A 139 -5.88 9.71 0.35
N ASN A 140 -5.06 8.74 0.76
CA ASN A 140 -4.50 8.69 2.11
C ASN A 140 -3.44 9.77 2.34
N ILE A 141 -2.60 10.03 1.34
CA ILE A 141 -1.45 10.96 1.44
C ILE A 141 -1.57 12.16 0.50
N ASN A 142 -2.70 12.31 -0.20
CA ASN A 142 -2.98 13.41 -1.12
C ASN A 142 -1.90 13.59 -2.20
N LYS A 143 -1.49 12.51 -2.84
CA LYS A 143 -0.45 12.49 -3.88
C LYS A 143 -0.97 11.90 -5.18
N THR A 144 -0.33 12.27 -6.28
CA THR A 144 -0.62 11.74 -7.61
C THR A 144 0.28 10.55 -7.92
N ILE A 145 -0.32 9.48 -8.41
CA ILE A 145 0.39 8.35 -9.00
C ILE A 145 -0.06 8.21 -10.44
N ILE A 146 0.87 7.98 -11.36
CA ILE A 146 0.55 7.67 -12.76
C ILE A 146 0.89 6.20 -13.00
N ALA A 147 -0.09 5.44 -13.50
CA ALA A 147 0.10 4.05 -13.88
C ALA A 147 0.03 3.92 -15.41
N HIS A 148 1.04 3.26 -15.99
CA HIS A 148 1.10 2.91 -17.40
C HIS A 148 0.74 1.45 -17.57
N VAL A 149 -0.51 1.17 -17.97
CA VAL A 149 -1.08 -0.17 -18.03
C VAL A 149 -1.07 -0.68 -19.46
N GLN A 150 -0.50 -1.85 -19.68
CA GLN A 150 -0.54 -2.52 -20.97
C GLN A 150 -1.95 -3.03 -21.28
N VAL A 151 -2.41 -2.77 -22.48
CA VAL A 151 -3.73 -3.15 -23.01
C VAL A 151 -3.55 -3.91 -24.31
N ALA A 152 -4.26 -4.99 -24.46
CA ALA A 152 -4.34 -5.78 -25.68
C ALA A 152 -5.80 -6.14 -25.98
N ASN A 153 -6.24 -5.94 -27.22
CA ASN A 153 -7.64 -6.16 -27.65
C ASN A 153 -8.66 -5.39 -26.77
N GLY A 154 -8.33 -4.18 -26.34
CA GLY A 154 -9.19 -3.36 -25.50
C GLY A 154 -9.32 -3.83 -24.04
N GLN A 155 -8.48 -4.74 -23.60
CA GLN A 155 -8.47 -5.31 -22.25
C GLN A 155 -7.09 -5.18 -21.61
N VAL A 156 -7.05 -5.15 -20.29
CA VAL A 156 -5.79 -5.18 -19.54
C VAL A 156 -5.02 -6.44 -19.89
N GLN A 157 -3.77 -6.28 -20.28
CA GLN A 157 -2.86 -7.40 -20.51
C GLN A 157 -2.28 -7.86 -19.18
N GLU A 158 -2.49 -9.12 -18.82
CA GLU A 158 -1.98 -9.73 -17.59
C GLU A 158 -0.67 -10.48 -17.80
N THR A 159 -0.54 -11.15 -18.96
CA THR A 159 0.63 -11.95 -19.31
C THR A 159 1.72 -11.12 -19.96
N GLY A 160 2.98 -11.47 -19.70
CA GLY A 160 4.17 -10.79 -20.26
C GLY A 160 5.45 -11.45 -19.76
N GLU A 161 6.58 -10.83 -20.10
CA GLU A 161 7.92 -11.36 -19.79
C GLU A 161 8.58 -10.65 -18.59
N PHE A 162 7.87 -9.71 -17.94
CA PHE A 162 8.42 -8.97 -16.82
C PHE A 162 8.51 -9.86 -15.57
N GLU A 163 9.72 -10.09 -15.10
CA GLU A 163 10.02 -10.82 -13.87
C GLU A 163 10.16 -9.85 -12.69
N LEU A 164 9.53 -10.19 -11.58
CA LEU A 164 9.60 -9.41 -10.35
C LEU A 164 10.08 -10.32 -9.21
N ASP A 165 11.15 -9.91 -8.54
CA ASP A 165 11.68 -10.62 -7.38
C ASP A 165 10.62 -10.83 -6.31
N GLY A 166 10.51 -12.05 -5.79
CA GLY A 166 9.49 -12.46 -4.84
C GLY A 166 8.13 -12.85 -5.46
N VAL A 167 8.01 -12.86 -6.80
CA VAL A 167 6.82 -13.32 -7.55
C VAL A 167 7.22 -14.47 -8.46
N THR A 168 6.45 -15.56 -8.42
CA THR A 168 6.82 -16.82 -9.10
C THR A 168 6.72 -16.75 -10.62
N PHE A 169 5.73 -16.04 -11.16
CA PHE A 169 5.44 -16.03 -12.59
C PHE A 169 5.64 -14.64 -13.20
N PRO A 170 6.20 -14.56 -14.42
CA PRO A 170 6.27 -13.30 -15.15
C PRO A 170 4.87 -12.78 -15.50
N SER A 171 4.78 -11.49 -15.75
CA SER A 171 3.53 -10.80 -16.06
C SER A 171 3.79 -9.59 -16.98
N ALA A 172 2.74 -8.93 -17.43
CA ALA A 172 2.89 -7.63 -18.07
C ALA A 172 3.47 -6.63 -17.08
N GLU A 173 4.43 -5.82 -17.53
CA GLU A 173 4.99 -4.73 -16.74
C GLU A 173 3.98 -3.61 -16.54
N ILE A 174 3.94 -3.07 -15.33
CA ILE A 174 3.19 -1.84 -15.01
C ILE A 174 4.14 -0.83 -14.42
N GLN A 175 4.45 0.19 -15.20
CA GLN A 175 5.28 1.29 -14.75
C GLN A 175 4.46 2.26 -13.91
N LEU A 176 5.03 2.71 -12.78
CA LEU A 176 4.41 3.70 -11.90
C LEU A 176 5.32 4.92 -11.77
N GLU A 177 4.69 6.09 -11.78
CA GLU A 177 5.34 7.36 -11.43
C GLU A 177 4.67 7.89 -10.17
N PHE A 178 5.45 8.11 -9.12
CA PHE A 178 5.01 8.77 -7.90
C PHE A 178 5.44 10.23 -7.98
N LEU A 179 4.47 11.12 -8.17
CA LEU A 179 4.75 12.54 -8.35
C LEU A 179 4.91 13.22 -6.99
N ASP A 180 5.92 14.10 -6.92
CA ASP A 180 6.22 14.93 -5.76
C ASP A 180 6.15 14.15 -4.44
N PRO A 181 6.96 13.07 -4.30
CA PRO A 181 6.88 12.18 -3.15
C PRO A 181 7.25 12.87 -1.83
N ALA A 182 8.08 13.91 -1.88
CA ALA A 182 8.32 14.82 -0.77
C ALA A 182 7.45 16.07 -0.90
N ASP A 183 7.01 16.64 0.20
CA ASP A 183 6.37 17.94 0.19
C ASP A 183 7.43 19.05 0.27
N GLU A 184 7.47 19.93 -0.72
CA GLU A 184 8.26 21.15 -0.66
C GLU A 184 7.56 22.28 0.10
N GLY A 185 6.40 21.99 0.71
CA GLY A 185 5.54 22.97 1.33
C GLY A 185 5.91 23.30 2.77
N ASP A 186 5.78 24.55 3.09
CA ASP A 186 5.77 25.19 4.41
C ASP A 186 4.52 24.81 5.25
N GLY A 187 3.84 23.71 4.90
CA GLY A 187 2.62 23.24 5.55
C GLY A 187 2.86 22.20 6.64
N GLU A 188 1.97 22.20 7.62
CA GLU A 188 1.94 21.21 8.69
C GLU A 188 1.80 19.78 8.13
N GLY A 189 2.91 19.01 8.12
CA GLY A 189 2.90 17.57 7.82
C GLY A 189 3.76 17.11 6.64
N GLY A 190 4.24 18.00 5.79
CA GLY A 190 5.17 17.65 4.71
C GLY A 190 6.51 18.32 4.94
N GLY A 191 7.56 17.59 5.19
CA GLY A 191 8.93 18.11 5.32
C GLY A 191 9.67 18.05 3.99
N ALA A 192 10.73 18.86 3.88
CA ALA A 192 11.69 18.72 2.80
C ALA A 192 12.14 17.26 2.65
N MET A 193 12.55 16.85 1.46
CA MET A 193 13.04 15.50 1.19
C MET A 193 14.13 15.08 2.19
N PHE A 194 15.01 16.00 2.56
CA PHE A 194 15.98 15.84 3.65
C PHE A 194 15.58 16.77 4.80
N PRO A 195 14.83 16.31 5.81
CA PRO A 195 14.26 17.17 6.85
C PRO A 195 15.30 17.89 7.70
N THR A 196 16.52 17.36 7.80
CA THR A 196 17.63 18.02 8.50
C THR A 196 18.45 18.96 7.61
N GLY A 197 18.20 18.95 6.30
CA GLY A 197 19.01 19.65 5.30
C GLY A 197 20.33 18.96 4.94
N ASN A 198 20.66 17.85 5.58
CA ASN A 198 21.89 17.09 5.34
C ASN A 198 21.59 15.78 4.60
N LEU A 199 22.56 15.32 3.81
CA LEU A 199 22.51 13.97 3.21
C LEU A 199 22.81 12.88 4.25
N VAL A 200 23.65 13.20 5.22
CA VAL A 200 24.04 12.28 6.30
C VAL A 200 24.14 13.06 7.60
N ASP A 201 23.50 12.54 8.63
CA ASP A 201 23.57 13.03 10.01
C ASP A 201 24.23 12.01 10.92
N VAL A 202 24.59 12.43 12.11
CA VAL A 202 24.97 11.54 13.22
C VAL A 202 23.79 11.44 14.16
N LEU A 203 23.19 10.27 14.24
CA LEU A 203 22.10 9.96 15.15
C LEU A 203 22.69 9.43 16.46
N GLU A 204 22.52 10.17 17.54
CA GLU A 204 22.99 9.79 18.88
C GLU A 204 21.86 9.12 19.64
N VAL A 205 21.88 7.79 19.75
CA VAL A 205 20.80 7.03 20.39
C VAL A 205 21.20 6.64 21.82
N PRO A 206 20.58 7.20 22.85
CA PRO A 206 20.93 6.92 24.23
C PRO A 206 20.88 5.44 24.56
N GLY A 207 21.99 4.91 25.13
CA GLY A 207 22.11 3.50 25.52
C GLY A 207 22.30 2.50 24.37
N VAL A 208 22.34 2.96 23.13
CA VAL A 208 22.52 2.11 21.93
C VAL A 208 23.82 2.44 21.19
N GLY A 209 24.06 3.72 20.91
CA GLY A 209 25.25 4.18 20.22
C GLY A 209 25.01 5.34 19.25
N ASN A 210 26.06 5.65 18.48
CA ASN A 210 26.03 6.71 17.48
C ASN A 210 26.10 6.09 16.09
N PHE A 211 25.20 6.53 15.20
CA PHE A 211 25.07 5.99 13.85
C PHE A 211 25.11 7.10 12.81
N LYS A 212 25.81 6.86 11.71
CA LYS A 212 25.59 7.68 10.52
C LYS A 212 24.26 7.26 9.91
N ALA A 213 23.38 8.23 9.69
CA ALA A 213 22.05 8.00 9.17
C ALA A 213 21.71 8.98 8.05
N THR A 214 20.96 8.51 7.05
CA THR A 214 20.24 9.36 6.10
C THR A 214 18.77 9.38 6.49
N MET A 215 18.27 10.55 6.86
CA MET A 215 16.84 10.76 7.10
C MET A 215 16.22 11.36 5.84
N ILE A 216 15.28 10.65 5.26
CA ILE A 216 14.66 11.05 4.00
C ILE A 216 13.14 10.91 4.08
N ASN A 217 12.44 11.91 3.56
CA ASN A 217 10.99 11.89 3.38
C ASN A 217 10.67 11.91 1.89
N ALA A 218 10.51 10.72 1.32
CA ALA A 218 10.17 10.55 -0.10
C ALA A 218 8.96 9.59 -0.23
N GLY A 219 7.82 10.04 0.35
CA GLY A 219 6.57 9.29 0.45
C GLY A 219 6.36 8.69 1.83
N VAL A 220 7.30 7.92 2.35
CA VAL A 220 7.31 7.44 3.75
C VAL A 220 8.58 7.92 4.42
N PRO A 221 8.51 8.64 5.56
CA PRO A 221 9.69 9.03 6.31
C PRO A 221 10.52 7.82 6.69
N THR A 222 11.79 7.79 6.30
CA THR A 222 12.66 6.64 6.47
C THR A 222 14.02 7.05 6.98
N ILE A 223 14.56 6.27 7.91
CA ILE A 223 15.92 6.41 8.43
C ILE A 223 16.76 5.25 7.87
N PHE A 224 17.75 5.56 7.06
CA PHE A 224 18.71 4.58 6.54
C PHE A 224 19.97 4.58 7.40
N VAL A 225 20.34 3.42 7.90
CA VAL A 225 21.56 3.17 8.69
C VAL A 225 22.30 2.00 8.08
N ASP A 226 23.62 2.05 8.07
CA ASP A 226 24.44 0.95 7.59
C ASP A 226 24.22 -0.32 8.44
N ALA A 227 23.94 -1.45 7.80
CA ALA A 227 23.64 -2.70 8.48
C ALA A 227 24.81 -3.16 9.37
N SER A 228 26.06 -2.99 8.91
CA SER A 228 27.26 -3.37 9.66
C SER A 228 27.42 -2.56 10.96
N ALA A 229 26.98 -1.30 10.99
CA ALA A 229 26.96 -0.47 12.19
C ALA A 229 25.97 -0.99 13.26
N LEU A 230 24.99 -1.79 12.84
CA LEU A 230 24.02 -2.46 13.71
C LEU A 230 24.44 -3.89 14.09
N GLY A 231 25.50 -4.40 13.48
CA GLY A 231 25.98 -5.77 13.67
C GLY A 231 25.32 -6.79 12.76
N TYR A 232 24.79 -6.34 11.59
CA TYR A 232 24.17 -7.17 10.56
C TYR A 232 24.98 -7.18 9.27
N ASP A 233 24.77 -8.19 8.44
CA ASP A 233 25.40 -8.29 7.12
C ASP A 233 24.57 -7.61 6.02
N GLY A 234 23.29 -7.28 6.31
CA GLY A 234 22.32 -6.73 5.34
C GLY A 234 21.68 -7.81 4.46
N THR A 235 21.87 -9.09 4.79
CA THR A 235 21.28 -10.24 4.10
C THR A 235 20.26 -11.00 4.95
N GLU A 236 20.01 -10.51 6.16
CA GLU A 236 19.07 -11.12 7.09
C GLU A 236 17.64 -11.10 6.54
N LEU A 237 16.96 -12.23 6.63
CA LEU A 237 15.58 -12.36 6.27
C LEU A 237 14.66 -11.98 7.44
N GLN A 238 13.41 -11.69 7.12
CA GLN A 238 12.39 -11.23 8.06
C GLN A 238 12.33 -12.05 9.36
N GLY A 239 12.42 -13.39 9.27
CA GLY A 239 12.36 -14.27 10.44
C GLY A 239 13.49 -14.00 11.45
N ALA A 240 14.70 -13.83 10.96
CA ALA A 240 15.88 -13.59 11.81
C ALA A 240 15.74 -12.28 12.62
N ILE A 241 15.14 -11.25 12.03
CA ILE A 241 14.91 -9.97 12.73
C ILE A 241 13.69 -10.03 13.64
N ASN A 242 12.56 -10.57 13.17
CA ASN A 242 11.31 -10.59 13.93
C ASN A 242 11.36 -11.47 15.19
N GLU A 243 12.20 -12.50 15.19
CA GLU A 243 12.38 -13.39 16.34
C GLU A 243 13.42 -12.86 17.35
N ASP A 244 14.22 -11.89 16.97
CA ASP A 244 15.21 -11.25 17.84
C ASP A 244 14.66 -10.03 18.57
N ARG A 245 14.23 -10.25 19.83
CA ARG A 245 13.70 -9.17 20.68
C ARG A 245 14.71 -8.07 20.97
N ALA A 246 15.99 -8.38 21.04
CA ALA A 246 17.03 -7.40 21.29
C ALA A 246 17.25 -6.52 20.04
N ALA A 247 17.20 -7.12 18.85
CA ALA A 247 17.20 -6.41 17.58
C ALA A 247 16.03 -5.45 17.46
N LEU A 248 14.81 -5.93 17.71
CA LEU A 248 13.61 -5.11 17.65
C LEU A 248 13.65 -3.93 18.63
N ALA A 249 14.12 -4.14 19.86
CA ALA A 249 14.26 -3.07 20.84
C ALA A 249 15.29 -2.02 20.42
N LYS A 250 16.42 -2.47 19.82
CA LYS A 250 17.46 -1.59 19.29
C LYS A 250 16.95 -0.75 18.11
N LEU A 251 16.27 -1.39 17.15
CA LEU A 251 15.69 -0.70 15.99
C LEU A 251 14.61 0.29 16.41
N GLU A 252 13.78 -0.06 17.38
CA GLU A 252 12.77 0.85 17.92
C GLU A 252 13.39 2.05 18.63
N ALA A 253 14.47 1.86 19.39
CA ALA A 253 15.20 2.97 20.03
C ALA A 253 15.78 3.94 18.99
N ILE A 254 16.29 3.41 17.84
CA ILE A 254 16.79 4.22 16.73
C ILE A 254 15.64 4.99 16.07
N ARG A 255 14.50 4.33 15.84
CA ARG A 255 13.33 4.95 15.20
C ARG A 255 12.70 6.07 16.03
N ALA A 256 12.70 5.90 17.35
CA ALA A 256 12.01 6.79 18.28
C ALA A 256 12.87 7.99 18.75
N ASN A 257 14.17 8.00 18.41
CA ASN A 257 15.09 9.07 18.78
C ASN A 257 15.04 10.23 17.81
#